data_0a58813dc82314d92885e8ef4daf344a
#
_entry.id   0a58813dc82314d92885e8ef4daf344a
#
_cell.length_a   1.000
_cell.length_b   1.000
_cell.length_c   1.000
_cell.angle_alpha   90.00
_cell.angle_beta   90.00
_cell.angle_gamma   90.00
#
_symmetry.space_group_name_H-M   'P 1'
#
loop_
_entity.id
_entity.type
_entity.pdbx_description
1 polymer ?
#
loop_
_entity_poly.entity_id
_entity_poly.type
_entity_poly.pdbx_seq_one_letter_code
_entity_poly.pdbx_strand_id
1 'polypeptide(L)'
;MKNKLPFLSLFFACLTASSVSYANNVYGEHLEGFKYPYPLQYFNFSSQQQNLKMGYMDVQPKKPNGQTVVVFHGKNFCAATWEETINFLIQNGYRVIAPDQIGFCTSSKPDHYQYSFQQLAQNTHALLEKLGVKQPILLGHSTGGMLATRYALMYPQQTKLLAMVNPIGLEDWKAKGVPYRTIDQW
;
A
#
# COMPACT_ATOMS: atom_id res chain seq x y z
N MET A 1 -48.85 57.61 -40.24
CA MET A 1 -48.18 57.21 -38.99
C MET A 1 -47.98 55.69 -39.07
N LYS A 2 -46.75 55.22 -39.30
CA LYS A 2 -46.42 53.80 -39.44
C LYS A 2 -45.62 53.38 -38.22
N ASN A 3 -46.28 52.57 -37.32
CA ASN A 3 -45.65 51.98 -36.17
C ASN A 3 -44.78 50.81 -36.62
N LYS A 4 -43.46 50.94 -36.33
CA LYS A 4 -42.50 49.81 -36.45
C LYS A 4 -42.39 49.12 -35.07
N LEU A 5 -42.75 47.83 -35.00
CA LEU A 5 -42.42 47.00 -33.85
C LEU A 5 -40.90 46.61 -33.90
N PRO A 6 -40.20 46.60 -32.79
CA PRO A 6 -38.86 46.08 -32.75
C PRO A 6 -38.86 44.54 -32.70
N PHE A 7 -38.00 43.94 -33.52
CA PHE A 7 -37.71 42.51 -33.56
C PHE A 7 -36.81 42.16 -32.36
N LEU A 8 -37.35 41.39 -31.42
CA LEU A 8 -36.62 40.90 -30.28
C LEU A 8 -35.97 39.55 -30.66
N SER A 9 -34.66 39.57 -30.96
CA SER A 9 -33.89 38.37 -31.25
C SER A 9 -33.58 37.64 -29.92
N LEU A 10 -34.24 36.49 -29.74
CA LEU A 10 -33.93 35.58 -28.61
C LEU A 10 -32.66 34.78 -28.98
N PHE A 11 -31.52 35.13 -28.33
CA PHE A 11 -30.33 34.29 -28.38
C PHE A 11 -30.50 33.10 -27.45
N PHE A 12 -30.74 31.92 -28.03
CA PHE A 12 -30.71 30.65 -27.30
C PHE A 12 -29.27 30.22 -27.11
N ALA A 13 -28.69 30.49 -25.93
CA ALA A 13 -27.39 29.96 -25.56
C ALA A 13 -27.53 28.47 -25.26
N CYS A 14 -27.10 27.64 -26.20
CA CYS A 14 -27.00 26.19 -25.99
C CYS A 14 -25.86 25.89 -25.01
N LEU A 15 -26.17 25.73 -23.73
CA LEU A 15 -25.22 25.21 -22.75
C LEU A 15 -25.00 23.71 -23.02
N THR A 16 -23.94 23.38 -23.74
CA THR A 16 -23.44 22.00 -23.82
C THR A 16 -22.82 21.63 -22.48
N ALA A 17 -23.58 20.93 -21.66
CA ALA A 17 -23.04 20.29 -20.46
C ALA A 17 -22.10 19.17 -20.92
N SER A 18 -20.78 19.44 -20.88
CA SER A 18 -19.77 18.42 -21.04
C SER A 18 -19.87 17.48 -19.83
N SER A 19 -20.49 16.33 -20.00
CA SER A 19 -20.44 15.26 -19.01
C SER A 19 -18.99 14.75 -18.93
N VAL A 20 -18.28 15.11 -17.85
CA VAL A 20 -17.02 14.46 -17.52
C VAL A 20 -17.35 13.02 -17.13
N SER A 21 -17.15 12.12 -18.09
CA SER A 21 -17.22 10.68 -17.82
C SER A 21 -15.98 10.32 -17.01
N TYR A 22 -16.12 10.13 -15.70
CA TYR A 22 -15.13 9.42 -14.92
C TYR A 22 -15.17 7.97 -15.38
N ALA A 23 -14.18 7.55 -16.16
CA ALA A 23 -13.99 6.14 -16.43
C ALA A 23 -13.67 5.48 -15.08
N ASN A 24 -14.63 4.76 -14.52
CA ASN A 24 -14.39 3.87 -13.39
C ASN A 24 -13.48 2.76 -13.91
N ASN A 25 -12.16 2.90 -13.73
CA ASN A 25 -11.22 1.83 -13.98
C ASN A 25 -11.52 0.72 -12.97
N VAL A 26 -12.21 -0.31 -13.40
CA VAL A 26 -12.40 -1.54 -12.63
C VAL A 26 -11.14 -2.37 -12.85
N TYR A 27 -10.32 -2.49 -11.83
CA TYR A 27 -9.14 -3.35 -11.84
C TYR A 27 -9.52 -4.77 -11.46
N GLY A 28 -8.79 -5.75 -11.99
CA GLY A 28 -8.95 -7.15 -11.60
C GLY A 28 -8.48 -7.43 -10.18
N GLU A 29 -8.58 -8.70 -9.78
CA GLU A 29 -8.28 -9.15 -8.41
C GLU A 29 -6.85 -8.83 -7.96
N HIS A 30 -5.90 -8.81 -8.90
CA HIS A 30 -4.50 -8.49 -8.64
C HIS A 30 -4.12 -7.11 -9.18
N LEU A 31 -5.07 -6.18 -9.25
CA LEU A 31 -4.89 -4.82 -9.77
C LEU A 31 -4.32 -4.79 -11.21
N GLU A 32 -4.75 -5.70 -12.07
CA GLU A 32 -4.33 -5.75 -13.47
C GLU A 32 -4.65 -4.42 -14.16
N GLY A 33 -3.63 -3.81 -14.73
CA GLY A 33 -3.71 -2.49 -15.38
C GLY A 33 -3.49 -1.28 -14.46
N PHE A 34 -3.41 -1.46 -13.15
CA PHE A 34 -3.01 -0.38 -12.25
C PHE A 34 -1.51 -0.07 -12.39
N LYS A 35 -1.18 1.21 -12.53
CA LYS A 35 0.21 1.64 -12.69
C LYS A 35 0.84 1.91 -11.33
N TYR A 36 1.80 1.09 -10.96
CA TYR A 36 2.68 1.36 -9.82
C TYR A 36 3.67 2.48 -10.16
N PRO A 37 4.08 3.30 -9.18
CA PRO A 37 5.01 4.40 -9.42
C PRO A 37 6.43 3.93 -9.78
N TYR A 38 6.78 2.70 -9.42
CA TYR A 38 8.05 2.06 -9.74
C TYR A 38 7.85 0.65 -10.28
N PRO A 39 8.87 0.06 -10.95
CA PRO A 39 8.76 -1.29 -11.49
C PRO A 39 8.37 -2.32 -10.42
N LEU A 40 7.28 -3.03 -10.70
CA LEU A 40 6.79 -4.10 -9.85
C LEU A 40 7.55 -5.40 -10.15
N GLN A 41 7.99 -6.08 -9.11
CA GLN A 41 8.64 -7.38 -9.14
C GLN A 41 7.82 -8.39 -8.34
N TYR A 42 8.12 -9.67 -8.53
CA TYR A 42 7.40 -10.74 -7.85
C TYR A 42 8.36 -11.73 -7.18
N PHE A 43 8.08 -12.03 -5.93
CA PHE A 43 8.73 -13.07 -5.15
C PHE A 43 7.81 -14.28 -5.02
N ASN A 44 8.22 -15.39 -5.63
CA ASN A 44 7.51 -16.66 -5.52
C ASN A 44 8.09 -17.48 -4.37
N PHE A 45 7.23 -17.99 -3.51
CA PHE A 45 7.60 -18.78 -2.33
C PHE A 45 6.45 -19.69 -1.90
N SER A 46 6.73 -20.64 -1.01
CA SER A 46 5.70 -21.51 -0.42
C SER A 46 5.43 -21.10 1.02
N SER A 47 4.16 -21.01 1.38
CA SER A 47 3.70 -20.76 2.76
C SER A 47 2.41 -21.52 3.02
N GLN A 48 2.31 -22.17 4.16
CA GLN A 48 1.16 -23.01 4.54
C GLN A 48 0.76 -24.01 3.43
N GLN A 49 1.76 -24.67 2.83
CA GLN A 49 1.62 -25.65 1.74
C GLN A 49 0.99 -25.09 0.44
N GLN A 50 0.95 -23.76 0.29
CA GLN A 50 0.47 -23.08 -0.90
C GLN A 50 1.62 -22.34 -1.58
N ASN A 51 1.63 -22.36 -2.93
CA ASN A 51 2.56 -21.56 -3.72
C ASN A 51 2.00 -20.14 -3.86
N LEU A 52 2.72 -19.18 -3.34
CA LEU A 52 2.31 -17.78 -3.28
C LEU A 52 3.25 -16.89 -4.08
N LYS A 53 2.72 -15.77 -4.49
CA LYS A 53 3.43 -14.70 -5.19
C LYS A 53 3.23 -13.39 -4.43
N MET A 54 4.32 -12.73 -4.01
CA MET A 54 4.30 -11.43 -3.38
C MET A 54 4.81 -10.37 -4.37
N GLY A 55 3.96 -9.39 -4.69
CA GLY A 55 4.36 -8.22 -5.46
C GLY A 55 5.15 -7.26 -4.58
N TYR A 56 6.19 -6.62 -5.14
CA TYR A 56 6.95 -5.61 -4.41
C TYR A 56 7.67 -4.66 -5.36
N MET A 57 7.94 -3.45 -4.90
CA MET A 57 8.87 -2.52 -5.53
C MET A 57 10.21 -2.56 -4.78
N ASP A 58 11.32 -2.59 -5.51
CA ASP A 58 12.69 -2.47 -5.00
C ASP A 58 13.36 -1.29 -5.69
N VAL A 59 13.44 -0.16 -4.99
CA VAL A 59 13.84 1.11 -5.56
C VAL A 59 15.22 1.51 -5.05
N GLN A 60 16.16 1.61 -5.98
CA GLN A 60 17.56 1.94 -5.69
C GLN A 60 17.78 3.45 -5.78
N PRO A 61 18.51 4.06 -4.84
CA PRO A 61 18.91 5.46 -4.93
C PRO A 61 20.07 5.64 -5.92
N LYS A 62 20.18 6.83 -6.53
CA LYS A 62 21.32 7.17 -7.40
C LYS A 62 22.66 7.20 -6.65
N LYS A 63 22.63 7.58 -5.37
CA LYS A 63 23.82 7.65 -4.49
C LYS A 63 23.50 6.89 -3.20
N PRO A 64 23.82 5.59 -3.11
CA PRO A 64 23.50 4.77 -1.96
C PRO A 64 24.20 5.21 -0.68
N ASN A 65 23.47 5.25 0.44
CA ASN A 65 24.03 5.42 1.78
C ASN A 65 24.25 4.08 2.52
N GLY A 66 24.04 2.96 1.82
CA GLY A 66 24.20 1.60 2.35
C GLY A 66 23.05 1.12 3.24
N GLN A 67 21.96 1.89 3.37
CA GLN A 67 20.82 1.54 4.21
C GLN A 67 19.59 1.22 3.38
N THR A 68 18.78 0.28 3.88
CA THR A 68 17.52 -0.11 3.27
C THR A 68 16.36 0.18 4.21
N VAL A 69 15.32 0.81 3.67
CA VAL A 69 14.02 1.00 4.34
C VAL A 69 13.03 0.02 3.75
N VAL A 70 12.29 -0.68 4.61
CA VAL A 70 11.14 -1.51 4.22
C VAL A 70 9.87 -0.82 4.68
N VAL A 71 8.95 -0.56 3.76
CA VAL A 71 7.71 0.14 4.06
C VAL A 71 6.55 -0.85 4.10
N PHE A 72 5.72 -0.76 5.13
CA PHE A 72 4.57 -1.63 5.37
C PHE A 72 3.28 -0.82 5.24
N HIS A 73 2.47 -1.13 4.23
CA HIS A 73 1.20 -0.45 3.98
C HIS A 73 0.14 -0.79 5.03
N GLY A 74 -0.85 0.10 5.20
CA GLY A 74 -2.02 -0.14 6.03
C GLY A 74 -3.06 -1.06 5.36
N LYS A 75 -4.08 -1.45 6.13
CA LYS A 75 -5.26 -2.16 5.59
C LYS A 75 -5.90 -1.31 4.48
N ASN A 76 -6.33 -1.95 3.40
CA ASN A 76 -6.94 -1.32 2.22
C ASN A 76 -6.00 -0.42 1.40
N PHE A 77 -4.69 -0.50 1.62
CA PHE A 77 -3.67 0.21 0.87
C PHE A 77 -2.73 -0.76 0.17
N CYS A 78 -1.95 -0.23 -0.76
CA CYS A 78 -0.92 -0.94 -1.53
C CYS A 78 0.46 -0.32 -1.29
N ALA A 79 1.49 -1.02 -1.72
CA ALA A 79 2.85 -0.47 -1.77
C ALA A 79 2.93 0.86 -2.56
N ALA A 80 2.07 1.03 -3.56
CA ALA A 80 1.99 2.24 -4.37
C ALA A 80 1.69 3.51 -3.56
N THR A 81 0.99 3.40 -2.43
CA THR A 81 0.66 4.58 -1.59
C THR A 81 1.88 5.23 -0.94
N TRP A 82 3.03 4.58 -0.98
CA TRP A 82 4.28 5.10 -0.47
C TRP A 82 5.09 5.94 -1.46
N GLU A 83 4.53 6.29 -2.64
CA GLU A 83 5.25 6.98 -3.71
C GLU A 83 6.06 8.19 -3.23
N GLU A 84 5.42 9.13 -2.54
CA GLU A 84 6.07 10.35 -2.03
C GLU A 84 7.16 10.04 -1.02
N THR A 85 6.90 9.07 -0.12
CA THR A 85 7.90 8.63 0.86
C THR A 85 9.08 7.95 0.17
N ILE A 86 8.83 7.10 -0.83
CA ILE A 86 9.88 6.46 -1.62
C ILE A 86 10.72 7.52 -2.32
N ASN A 87 10.09 8.50 -2.97
CA ASN A 87 10.78 9.62 -3.63
C ASN A 87 11.72 10.35 -2.67
N PHE A 88 11.24 10.69 -1.48
CA PHE A 88 12.05 11.33 -0.45
C PHE A 88 13.22 10.45 0.00
N LEU A 89 12.99 9.19 0.30
CA LEU A 89 14.01 8.27 0.81
C LEU A 89 15.12 8.01 -0.21
N ILE A 90 14.78 7.78 -1.48
CA ILE A 90 15.81 7.54 -2.52
C ILE A 90 16.65 8.79 -2.81
N GLN A 91 16.07 10.00 -2.71
CA GLN A 91 16.82 11.25 -2.81
C GLN A 91 17.84 11.40 -1.69
N ASN A 92 17.57 10.79 -0.50
CA ASN A 92 18.46 10.77 0.65
C ASN A 92 19.33 9.50 0.73
N GLY A 93 19.43 8.74 -0.35
CA GLY A 93 20.37 7.63 -0.48
C GLY A 93 19.90 6.29 0.07
N TYR A 94 18.66 6.15 0.48
CA TYR A 94 18.10 4.89 0.98
C TYR A 94 17.59 4.02 -0.16
N ARG A 95 17.92 2.72 -0.16
CA ARG A 95 17.19 1.72 -0.91
C ARG A 95 15.82 1.52 -0.26
N VAL A 96 14.76 1.42 -1.05
CA VAL A 96 13.41 1.20 -0.50
C VAL A 96 12.80 -0.07 -1.07
N ILE A 97 12.32 -0.94 -0.17
CA ILE A 97 11.55 -2.14 -0.51
C ILE A 97 10.13 -1.94 -0.01
N ALA A 98 9.17 -2.03 -0.92
CA ALA A 98 7.75 -1.82 -0.65
C ALA A 98 6.95 -3.05 -1.14
N PRO A 99 6.71 -4.05 -0.27
CA PRO A 99 5.89 -5.19 -0.61
C PRO A 99 4.39 -4.88 -0.50
N ASP A 100 3.60 -5.44 -1.42
CA ASP A 100 2.19 -5.72 -1.18
C ASP A 100 2.10 -6.98 -0.31
N GLN A 101 1.50 -6.89 0.85
CA GLN A 101 1.39 -8.06 1.72
C GLN A 101 0.47 -9.13 1.11
N ILE A 102 0.71 -10.41 1.44
CA ILE A 102 -0.20 -11.50 1.03
C ILE A 102 -1.63 -11.18 1.51
N GLY A 103 -2.59 -11.33 0.60
CA GLY A 103 -3.98 -10.92 0.79
C GLY A 103 -4.30 -9.53 0.21
N PHE A 104 -3.30 -8.78 -0.27
CA PHE A 104 -3.48 -7.41 -0.74
C PHE A 104 -2.95 -7.20 -2.15
N CYS A 105 -3.60 -6.33 -2.87
CA CYS A 105 -3.17 -5.68 -4.12
C CYS A 105 -2.65 -6.68 -5.17
N THR A 106 -1.39 -6.63 -5.55
CA THR A 106 -0.83 -7.51 -6.60
C THR A 106 -0.38 -8.87 -6.09
N SER A 107 -0.37 -9.07 -4.77
CA SER A 107 0.02 -10.33 -4.15
C SER A 107 -1.10 -11.37 -4.17
N SER A 108 -0.73 -12.65 -3.99
CA SER A 108 -1.68 -13.75 -3.86
C SER A 108 -2.69 -13.52 -2.75
N LYS A 109 -3.93 -13.95 -2.99
CA LYS A 109 -5.06 -13.94 -2.04
C LYS A 109 -5.53 -15.38 -1.84
N PRO A 110 -4.72 -16.21 -1.13
CA PRO A 110 -5.00 -17.64 -1.01
C PRO A 110 -6.24 -17.88 -0.16
N ASP A 111 -7.06 -18.84 -0.61
CA ASP A 111 -8.12 -19.41 0.21
C ASP A 111 -7.52 -20.27 1.33
N HIS A 112 -8.25 -20.41 2.45
CA HIS A 112 -7.85 -21.24 3.60
C HIS A 112 -6.46 -20.89 4.17
N TYR A 113 -6.04 -19.63 4.03
CA TYR A 113 -4.79 -19.13 4.56
C TYR A 113 -5.02 -18.51 5.94
N GLN A 114 -4.27 -18.94 6.93
CA GLN A 114 -4.35 -18.35 8.26
C GLN A 114 -3.52 -17.06 8.31
N TYR A 115 -4.17 -15.95 8.11
CA TYR A 115 -3.56 -14.63 8.22
C TYR A 115 -3.25 -14.31 9.68
N SER A 116 -1.98 -14.01 9.94
CA SER A 116 -1.52 -13.48 11.22
C SER A 116 -0.35 -12.53 10.97
N PHE A 117 -0.10 -11.60 11.89
CA PHE A 117 1.08 -10.73 11.77
C PHE A 117 2.39 -11.50 11.83
N GLN A 118 2.42 -12.63 12.54
CA GLN A 118 3.58 -13.54 12.56
C GLN A 118 3.85 -14.12 11.17
N GLN A 119 2.81 -14.62 10.51
CA GLN A 119 2.95 -15.19 9.18
C GLN A 119 3.32 -14.14 8.13
N LEU A 120 2.70 -12.96 8.18
CA LEU A 120 3.04 -11.86 7.26
C LEU A 120 4.48 -11.36 7.50
N ALA A 121 4.94 -11.32 8.75
CA ALA A 121 6.33 -10.99 9.08
C ALA A 121 7.29 -12.05 8.54
N GLN A 122 6.98 -13.35 8.66
CA GLN A 122 7.78 -14.43 8.07
C GLN A 122 7.87 -14.33 6.55
N ASN A 123 6.75 -14.06 5.89
CA ASN A 123 6.71 -13.88 4.43
C ASN A 123 7.60 -12.70 3.99
N THR A 124 7.50 -11.58 4.70
CA THR A 124 8.35 -10.40 4.42
C THR A 124 9.81 -10.71 4.70
N HIS A 125 10.10 -11.44 5.77
CA HIS A 125 11.47 -11.85 6.11
C HIS A 125 12.08 -12.70 4.99
N ALA A 126 11.36 -13.70 4.48
CA ALA A 126 11.80 -14.51 3.35
C ALA A 126 12.11 -13.68 2.09
N LEU A 127 11.28 -12.65 1.80
CA LEU A 127 11.58 -11.69 0.74
C LEU A 127 12.90 -10.95 1.00
N LEU A 128 13.09 -10.43 2.22
CA LEU A 128 14.29 -9.65 2.57
C LEU A 128 15.56 -10.50 2.54
N GLU A 129 15.49 -11.76 2.97
CA GLU A 129 16.60 -12.73 2.81
C GLU A 129 16.94 -12.94 1.33
N LYS A 130 15.93 -13.16 0.48
CA LYS A 130 16.12 -13.31 -0.98
C LYS A 130 16.80 -12.09 -1.60
N LEU A 131 16.50 -10.87 -1.08
CA LEU A 131 17.05 -9.61 -1.57
C LEU A 131 18.39 -9.22 -0.90
N GLY A 132 18.91 -10.07 0.00
CA GLY A 132 20.17 -9.84 0.72
C GLY A 132 20.12 -8.70 1.74
N VAL A 133 18.94 -8.35 2.25
CA VAL A 133 18.75 -7.27 3.22
C VAL A 133 18.91 -7.82 4.64
N LYS A 134 19.95 -7.38 5.34
CA LYS A 134 20.31 -7.94 6.66
C LYS A 134 19.73 -7.16 7.83
N GLN A 135 19.77 -5.84 7.79
CA GLN A 135 19.35 -4.94 8.88
C GLN A 135 18.52 -3.77 8.32
N PRO A 136 17.25 -4.01 7.92
CA PRO A 136 16.41 -2.96 7.43
C PRO A 136 15.98 -1.97 8.52
N ILE A 137 15.71 -0.74 8.10
CA ILE A 137 14.86 0.20 8.80
C ILE A 137 13.42 -0.15 8.41
N LEU A 138 12.56 -0.39 9.38
CA LEU A 138 11.16 -0.72 9.16
C LEU A 138 10.31 0.53 9.33
N LEU A 139 9.44 0.81 8.37
CA LEU A 139 8.51 1.94 8.39
C LEU A 139 7.10 1.44 8.14
N GLY A 140 6.22 1.51 9.14
CA GLY A 140 4.87 0.98 9.07
C GLY A 140 3.79 2.02 9.30
N HIS A 141 2.74 2.01 8.47
CA HIS A 141 1.56 2.85 8.62
C HIS A 141 0.36 2.02 9.05
N SER A 142 -0.39 2.50 10.08
CA SER A 142 -1.64 1.87 10.53
C SER A 142 -1.43 0.38 10.91
N THR A 143 -2.12 -0.57 10.26
CA THR A 143 -1.88 -2.03 10.41
C THR A 143 -0.47 -2.44 9.99
N GLY A 144 0.15 -1.74 9.05
CA GLY A 144 1.56 -1.92 8.71
C GLY A 144 2.51 -1.59 9.86
N GLY A 145 2.11 -0.70 10.78
CA GLY A 145 2.82 -0.46 12.04
C GLY A 145 2.80 -1.66 12.97
N MET A 146 1.65 -2.35 13.09
CA MET A 146 1.54 -3.62 13.83
C MET A 146 2.46 -4.70 13.21
N LEU A 147 2.46 -4.80 11.88
CA LEU A 147 3.29 -5.77 11.16
C LEU A 147 4.78 -5.47 11.34
N ALA A 148 5.19 -4.21 11.19
CA ALA A 148 6.57 -3.79 11.41
C ALA A 148 7.04 -4.05 12.84
N THR A 149 6.18 -3.80 13.83
CA THR A 149 6.44 -4.13 15.24
C THR A 149 6.60 -5.64 15.43
N ARG A 150 5.70 -6.43 14.85
CA ARG A 150 5.79 -7.91 14.92
C ARG A 150 7.09 -8.40 14.28
N TYR A 151 7.46 -7.86 13.13
CA TYR A 151 8.73 -8.19 12.47
C TYR A 151 9.93 -7.88 13.39
N ALA A 152 10.00 -6.67 13.97
CA ALA A 152 11.08 -6.26 14.85
C ALA A 152 11.20 -7.16 16.10
N LEU A 153 10.06 -7.59 16.67
CA LEU A 153 10.03 -8.52 17.81
C LEU A 153 10.47 -9.94 17.44
N MET A 154 10.18 -10.41 16.22
CA MET A 154 10.60 -11.73 15.76
C MET A 154 12.06 -11.77 15.32
N TYR A 155 12.55 -10.67 14.76
CA TYR A 155 13.89 -10.56 14.16
C TYR A 155 14.68 -9.36 14.73
N PRO A 156 14.89 -9.27 16.06
CA PRO A 156 15.49 -8.07 16.68
C PRO A 156 16.92 -7.81 16.22
N GLN A 157 17.72 -8.85 15.98
CA GLN A 157 19.10 -8.71 15.49
C GLN A 157 19.19 -8.34 14.00
N GLN A 158 18.10 -8.50 13.28
CA GLN A 158 17.97 -8.17 11.87
C GLN A 158 17.12 -6.91 11.64
N THR A 159 16.87 -6.13 12.69
CA THR A 159 16.14 -4.87 12.62
C THR A 159 17.04 -3.74 13.09
N LYS A 160 17.30 -2.77 12.20
CA LYS A 160 18.13 -1.62 12.55
C LYS A 160 17.35 -0.57 13.33
N LEU A 161 16.14 -0.27 12.87
CA LEU A 161 15.25 0.75 13.45
C LEU A 161 13.82 0.45 13.08
N LEU A 162 12.90 0.81 13.97
CA LEU A 162 11.46 0.78 13.74
C LEU A 162 10.91 2.20 13.79
N ALA A 163 10.26 2.63 12.73
CA ALA A 163 9.51 3.88 12.65
C ALA A 163 8.04 3.56 12.36
N MET A 164 7.14 4.29 12.99
CA MET A 164 5.70 4.06 12.88
C MET A 164 4.98 5.35 12.57
N VAL A 165 4.05 5.30 11.62
CA VAL A 165 3.19 6.40 11.21
C VAL A 165 1.76 6.03 11.56
N ASN A 166 1.18 6.74 12.53
CA ASN A 166 -0.19 6.50 12.99
C ASN A 166 -0.52 5.00 13.15
N PRO A 167 0.29 4.23 13.91
CA PRO A 167 0.07 2.80 14.06
C PRO A 167 -1.23 2.54 14.84
N ILE A 168 -1.86 1.40 14.57
CA ILE A 168 -2.93 0.86 15.39
C ILE A 168 -2.41 -0.32 16.22
N GLY A 169 -3.21 -0.77 17.20
CA GLY A 169 -2.89 -1.96 18.00
C GLY A 169 -1.83 -1.75 19.09
N LEU A 170 -1.45 -0.50 19.38
CA LEU A 170 -0.61 -0.14 20.53
C LEU A 170 -1.44 0.23 21.76
N GLU A 171 -2.76 0.23 21.63
CA GLU A 171 -3.69 0.57 22.69
C GLU A 171 -4.53 -0.65 23.05
N ASP A 172 -4.80 -0.83 24.33
CA ASP A 172 -5.79 -1.80 24.81
C ASP A 172 -7.20 -1.20 24.64
N TRP A 173 -7.80 -1.42 23.49
CA TRP A 173 -9.15 -0.93 23.20
C TRP A 173 -10.21 -1.52 24.10
N LYS A 174 -10.02 -2.76 24.57
CA LYS A 174 -10.93 -3.38 25.54
C LYS A 174 -10.88 -2.64 26.87
N ALA A 175 -9.71 -2.32 27.38
CA ALA A 175 -9.54 -1.51 28.59
C ALA A 175 -10.10 -0.09 28.44
N LYS A 176 -10.13 0.45 27.20
CA LYS A 176 -10.73 1.74 26.87
C LYS A 176 -12.25 1.67 26.63
N GLY A 177 -12.89 0.52 26.85
CA GLY A 177 -14.33 0.36 26.68
C GLY A 177 -14.81 0.32 25.23
N VAL A 178 -13.93 0.12 24.24
CA VAL A 178 -14.32 -0.10 22.86
C VAL A 178 -14.94 -1.48 22.74
N PRO A 179 -16.24 -1.60 22.36
CA PRO A 179 -16.90 -2.90 22.30
C PRO A 179 -16.30 -3.77 21.21
N TYR A 180 -16.18 -5.07 21.50
CA TYR A 180 -15.89 -6.04 20.46
C TYR A 180 -17.07 -6.09 19.48
N ARG A 181 -16.76 -6.09 18.19
CA ARG A 181 -17.72 -6.31 17.11
C ARG A 181 -17.20 -7.40 16.17
N THR A 182 -18.10 -8.21 15.68
CA THR A 182 -17.80 -9.18 14.63
C THR A 182 -17.62 -8.48 13.29
N ILE A 183 -17.03 -9.17 12.30
CA ILE A 183 -16.69 -8.56 11.02
C ILE A 183 -17.91 -8.08 10.24
N ASP A 184 -19.05 -8.75 10.44
CA ASP A 184 -20.36 -8.43 9.86
C ASP A 184 -21.04 -7.21 10.53
N GLN A 185 -20.47 -6.72 11.62
CA GLN A 185 -20.95 -5.54 12.34
C GLN A 185 -20.14 -4.27 12.03
N TRP A 186 -19.16 -4.38 11.10
CA TRP A 186 -18.33 -3.31 10.60
C TRP A 186 -18.69 -2.95 9.16
#